data_dbbf680e4201780269ebc17961ca6c95
#
_entry.id   dbbf680e4201780269ebc17961ca6c95
#
_cell.length_a   1.000
_cell.length_b   1.000
_cell.length_c   1.000
_cell.angle_alpha   90.00
_cell.angle_beta   90.00
_cell.angle_gamma   90.00
#
_symmetry.space_group_name_H-M   'P 1'
#
loop_
_entity.id
_entity.type
_entity.pdbx_description
1 polymer ?
#
loop_
_entity_poly.entity_id
_entity_poly.type
_entity_poly.pdbx_seq_one_letter_code
_entity_poly.pdbx_strand_id
1 'polypeptide(L)'
;MAATFRAGVIVVVENHDGRVLACERQDIRGAWRLPQGGIDEGEAPVVAAWRELREETGLTAEHVALRSMSDEWTIYEFPDGHRRLKRHLGQVHRWFHFVVLSDEVEPTVDGVEFADWAWMGRSELVTNVVEFRKPSYEAMLLNPEAWHDV
;
A
#
# COMPACT_ATOMS: atom_id res chain seq x y z
N MET A 1 -28.34 -7.90 1.93
CA MET A 1 -26.89 -8.06 2.08
C MET A 1 -26.35 -7.01 3.06
N ALA A 2 -25.58 -7.44 4.05
CA ALA A 2 -24.98 -6.49 4.98
C ALA A 2 -23.93 -5.65 4.27
N ALA A 3 -23.91 -4.33 4.57
CA ALA A 3 -22.89 -3.42 4.08
C ALA A 3 -21.60 -3.64 4.90
N THR A 4 -20.54 -4.11 4.26
CA THR A 4 -19.26 -4.40 4.92
C THR A 4 -18.09 -3.69 4.24
N PHE A 5 -17.03 -3.48 5.01
CA PHE A 5 -15.75 -3.00 4.53
C PHE A 5 -14.70 -4.08 4.75
N ARG A 6 -13.81 -4.23 3.79
CA ARG A 6 -12.71 -5.19 3.93
C ARG A 6 -11.55 -4.53 4.64
N ALA A 7 -11.01 -5.21 5.67
CA ALA A 7 -9.82 -4.73 6.37
C ALA A 7 -8.55 -5.20 5.65
N GLY A 8 -7.61 -4.29 5.54
CA GLY A 8 -6.34 -4.58 4.89
C GLY A 8 -5.21 -3.71 5.39
N VAL A 9 -4.05 -3.88 4.77
CA VAL A 9 -2.84 -3.12 5.05
C VAL A 9 -2.34 -2.49 3.75
N ILE A 10 -1.71 -1.32 3.89
CA ILE A 10 -0.97 -0.66 2.82
C ILE A 10 0.47 -0.49 3.31
N VAL A 11 1.42 -0.74 2.41
CA VAL A 11 2.84 -0.75 2.73
C VAL A 11 3.53 0.38 1.97
N VAL A 12 4.25 1.23 2.69
CA VAL A 12 5.09 2.28 2.13
C VAL A 12 6.54 1.86 2.34
N VAL A 13 7.28 1.62 1.26
CA VAL A 13 8.72 1.36 1.32
C VAL A 13 9.43 2.60 0.81
N GLU A 14 10.26 3.19 1.65
CA GLU A 14 10.99 4.40 1.33
C GLU A 14 12.46 4.09 1.08
N ASN A 15 13.03 4.66 0.01
CA ASN A 15 14.46 4.56 -0.26
C ASN A 15 15.22 5.73 0.38
N HIS A 16 16.55 5.74 0.24
CA HIS A 16 17.39 6.77 0.85
C HIS A 16 17.23 8.16 0.22
N ASP A 17 16.58 8.25 -0.95
CA ASP A 17 16.26 9.54 -1.59
C ASP A 17 14.91 10.09 -1.15
N GLY A 18 14.21 9.41 -0.24
CA GLY A 18 12.89 9.83 0.21
C GLY A 18 11.75 9.47 -0.75
N ARG A 19 12.02 8.68 -1.78
CA ARG A 19 11.00 8.20 -2.70
C ARG A 19 10.40 6.91 -2.21
N VAL A 20 9.19 6.62 -2.65
CA VAL A 20 8.44 5.43 -2.20
C VAL A 20 8.26 4.45 -3.34
N LEU A 21 8.19 3.18 -2.99
CA LEU A 21 7.98 2.10 -3.95
C LEU A 21 6.55 2.14 -4.45
N ALA A 22 6.38 2.41 -5.74
CA ALA A 22 5.11 2.37 -6.43
C ALA A 22 5.10 1.21 -7.42
N CYS A 23 3.96 0.56 -7.57
CA CYS A 23 3.79 -0.57 -8.47
C CYS A 23 2.70 -0.28 -9.48
N GLU A 24 2.99 -0.54 -10.75
CA GLU A 24 2.02 -0.36 -11.83
C GLU A 24 1.12 -1.58 -11.93
N ARG A 25 -0.18 -1.36 -11.95
CA ARG A 25 -1.15 -2.43 -12.04
C ARG A 25 -1.08 -3.14 -13.39
N GLN A 26 -1.16 -4.46 -13.35
CA GLN A 26 -1.17 -5.29 -14.57
C GLN A 26 -2.44 -5.05 -15.39
N ASP A 27 -3.58 -4.86 -14.73
CA ASP A 27 -4.89 -4.74 -15.37
C ASP A 27 -5.21 -3.33 -15.90
N ILE A 28 -4.56 -2.29 -15.35
CA ILE A 28 -4.78 -0.91 -15.78
C ILE A 28 -3.43 -0.23 -15.93
N ARG A 29 -2.95 -0.13 -17.17
CA ARG A 29 -1.67 0.53 -17.46
C ARG A 29 -1.74 2.01 -17.10
N GLY A 30 -0.68 2.50 -16.48
CA GLY A 30 -0.62 3.88 -16.00
C GLY A 30 -1.26 4.10 -14.63
N ALA A 31 -1.90 3.09 -14.06
CA ALA A 31 -2.43 3.15 -12.70
C ALA A 31 -1.39 2.60 -11.72
N TRP A 32 -0.87 3.46 -10.86
CA TRP A 32 0.15 3.12 -9.88
C TRP A 32 -0.45 3.07 -8.48
N ARG A 33 0.08 2.22 -7.65
CA ARG A 33 -0.33 2.15 -6.25
C ARG A 33 0.77 1.56 -5.38
N LEU A 34 0.59 1.69 -4.06
CA LEU A 34 1.44 1.01 -3.08
C LEU A 34 1.04 -0.46 -2.97
N PRO A 35 1.99 -1.32 -2.56
CA PRO A 35 1.65 -2.70 -2.20
C PRO A 35 0.57 -2.71 -1.11
N GLN A 36 -0.41 -3.57 -1.25
CA GLN A 36 -1.51 -3.67 -0.30
C GLN A 36 -2.19 -5.03 -0.39
N GLY A 37 -2.87 -5.42 0.67
CA GLY A 37 -3.64 -6.64 0.68
C GLY A 37 -4.49 -6.80 1.92
N GLY A 38 -5.34 -7.83 1.93
CA GLY A 38 -6.24 -8.09 3.03
C GLY A 38 -5.53 -8.67 4.26
N ILE A 39 -6.16 -8.47 5.41
CA ILE A 39 -5.75 -9.10 6.66
C ILE A 39 -6.53 -10.41 6.77
N ASP A 40 -5.82 -11.52 6.96
CA ASP A 40 -6.47 -12.82 7.13
C ASP A 40 -7.07 -12.94 8.54
N GLU A 41 -8.05 -13.83 8.68
CA GLU A 41 -8.67 -14.07 9.98
C GLU A 41 -7.63 -14.47 11.02
N GLY A 42 -7.61 -13.78 12.16
CA GLY A 42 -6.66 -14.02 13.24
C GLY A 42 -5.26 -13.46 13.01
N GLU A 43 -5.02 -12.83 11.88
CA GLU A 43 -3.71 -12.26 11.55
C GLU A 43 -3.60 -10.84 12.12
N ALA A 44 -2.48 -10.54 12.80
CA ALA A 44 -2.22 -9.17 13.23
C ALA A 44 -1.90 -8.27 12.02
N PRO A 45 -2.31 -7.00 12.01
CA PRO A 45 -2.02 -6.11 10.88
C PRO A 45 -0.55 -6.03 10.48
N VAL A 46 0.38 -5.98 11.43
CA VAL A 46 1.82 -5.91 11.12
C VAL A 46 2.30 -7.19 10.41
N VAL A 47 1.75 -8.34 10.78
CA VAL A 47 2.09 -9.62 10.14
C VAL A 47 1.57 -9.62 8.70
N ALA A 48 0.35 -9.12 8.49
CA ALA A 48 -0.21 -8.96 7.15
C ALA A 48 0.66 -8.03 6.29
N ALA A 49 1.17 -6.94 6.87
CA ALA A 49 2.05 -6.01 6.16
C ALA A 49 3.33 -6.70 5.66
N TRP A 50 4.01 -7.46 6.51
CA TRP A 50 5.20 -8.23 6.11
C TRP A 50 4.87 -9.27 5.04
N ARG A 51 3.75 -9.95 5.18
CA ARG A 51 3.31 -10.98 4.23
C ARG A 51 3.02 -10.38 2.86
N GLU A 52 2.24 -9.30 2.80
CA GLU A 52 1.90 -8.64 1.54
C GLU A 52 3.14 -8.03 0.87
N LEU A 53 4.03 -7.45 1.65
CA LEU A 53 5.29 -6.92 1.12
C LEU A 53 6.10 -8.02 0.42
N ARG A 54 6.23 -9.17 1.05
CA ARG A 54 6.94 -10.31 0.47
C ARG A 54 6.23 -10.85 -0.78
N GLU A 55 4.90 -11.05 -0.70
CA GLU A 55 4.14 -11.62 -1.80
C GLU A 55 4.14 -10.73 -3.04
N GLU A 56 4.03 -9.43 -2.87
CA GLU A 56 3.90 -8.50 -3.99
C GLU A 56 5.24 -7.98 -4.51
N THR A 57 6.27 -7.91 -3.67
CA THR A 57 7.55 -7.27 -4.04
C THR A 57 8.80 -8.13 -3.78
N GLY A 58 8.65 -9.27 -3.13
CA GLY A 58 9.79 -10.11 -2.77
C GLY A 58 10.65 -9.55 -1.64
N LEU A 59 10.31 -8.40 -1.08
CA LEU A 59 11.11 -7.78 -0.01
C LEU A 59 10.78 -8.41 1.33
N THR A 60 11.83 -8.58 2.16
CA THR A 60 11.76 -9.18 3.48
C THR A 60 12.58 -8.36 4.48
N ALA A 61 12.66 -8.83 5.72
CA ALA A 61 13.50 -8.21 6.76
C ALA A 61 14.99 -8.19 6.43
N GLU A 62 15.41 -8.91 5.40
CA GLU A 62 16.79 -8.82 4.88
C GLU A 62 17.01 -7.53 4.07
N HIS A 63 15.95 -6.93 3.57
CA HIS A 63 16.00 -5.79 2.65
C HIS A 63 15.53 -4.49 3.27
N VAL A 64 14.58 -4.55 4.19
CA VAL A 64 13.92 -3.38 4.77
C VAL A 64 13.72 -3.53 6.27
N ALA A 65 13.55 -2.39 6.94
CA ALA A 65 13.19 -2.34 8.36
C ALA A 65 11.88 -1.58 8.52
N LEU A 66 11.02 -2.06 9.42
CA LEU A 66 9.80 -1.36 9.79
C LEU A 66 10.16 -0.13 10.63
N ARG A 67 9.67 1.04 10.24
CA ARG A 67 9.98 2.30 10.92
C ARG A 67 8.80 2.89 11.66
N SER A 68 7.64 2.93 11.03
CA SER A 68 6.47 3.55 11.63
C SER A 68 5.19 2.93 11.11
N MET A 69 4.09 3.25 11.76
CA MET A 69 2.77 2.77 11.37
C MET A 69 1.76 3.91 11.54
N SER A 70 0.62 3.82 10.87
CA SER A 70 -0.40 4.83 10.97
C SER A 70 -1.04 4.83 12.35
N ASP A 71 -1.41 6.02 12.83
CA ASP A 71 -2.13 6.16 14.10
C ASP A 71 -3.54 5.59 13.99
N GLU A 72 -4.15 5.76 12.84
CA GLU A 72 -5.54 5.39 12.61
C GLU A 72 -5.69 4.57 11.33
N TRP A 73 -6.88 4.01 11.16
CA TRP A 73 -7.27 3.36 9.91
C TRP A 73 -7.76 4.41 8.93
N THR A 74 -7.36 4.27 7.65
CA THR A 74 -7.98 5.03 6.57
C THR A 74 -9.12 4.24 5.96
N ILE A 75 -10.06 4.94 5.35
CA ILE A 75 -11.25 4.32 4.79
C ILE A 75 -11.57 4.95 3.44
N TYR A 76 -12.01 4.15 2.49
CA TYR A 76 -12.64 4.65 1.27
C TYR A 76 -13.74 3.70 0.82
N GLU A 77 -14.69 4.26 0.07
CA GLU A 77 -15.74 3.50 -0.57
C GLU A 77 -15.37 3.27 -2.04
N PHE A 78 -15.71 2.09 -2.53
CA PHE A 78 -15.57 1.83 -3.96
C PHE A 78 -16.61 2.63 -4.73
N PRO A 79 -16.27 3.13 -5.94
CA PRO A 79 -17.26 3.68 -6.86
C PRO A 79 -18.35 2.65 -7.16
N ASP A 80 -19.55 3.09 -7.48
CA ASP A 80 -20.71 2.22 -7.71
C ASP A 80 -20.44 1.07 -8.69
N GLY A 81 -19.70 1.32 -9.76
CA GLY A 81 -19.33 0.30 -10.73
C GLY A 81 -18.45 -0.81 -10.14
N HIS A 82 -17.61 -0.47 -9.17
CA HIS A 82 -16.76 -1.45 -8.47
C HIS A 82 -17.55 -2.25 -7.44
N ARG A 83 -18.58 -1.66 -6.82
CA ARG A 83 -19.41 -2.33 -5.81
C ARG A 83 -20.14 -3.54 -6.37
N ARG A 84 -20.48 -3.53 -7.65
CA ARG A 84 -21.15 -4.65 -8.32
C ARG A 84 -20.27 -5.88 -8.43
N LEU A 85 -18.94 -5.68 -8.50
CA LEU A 85 -17.95 -6.74 -8.64
C LEU A 85 -17.31 -7.13 -7.32
N LYS A 86 -17.54 -6.35 -6.25
CA LYS A 86 -16.92 -6.54 -4.95
C LYS A 86 -17.96 -6.92 -3.91
N ARG A 87 -17.55 -7.76 -2.96
CA ARG A 87 -18.40 -8.16 -1.83
C ARG A 87 -18.58 -7.05 -0.80
N HIS A 88 -17.74 -6.00 -0.87
CA HIS A 88 -17.65 -4.95 0.13
C HIS A 88 -17.94 -3.60 -0.47
N LEU A 89 -18.44 -2.68 0.35
CA LEU A 89 -18.65 -1.28 -0.05
C LEU A 89 -17.35 -0.54 -0.27
N GLY A 90 -16.29 -0.93 0.43
CA GLY A 90 -15.00 -0.28 0.37
C GLY A 90 -13.99 -1.02 1.22
N GLN A 91 -12.92 -0.34 1.58
CA GLN A 91 -11.83 -0.91 2.36
C GLN A 91 -11.41 0.02 3.49
N VAL A 92 -10.94 -0.56 4.59
CA VAL A 92 -10.26 0.15 5.67
C VAL A 92 -8.83 -0.38 5.75
N HIS A 93 -7.85 0.51 5.93
CA HIS A 93 -6.44 0.13 5.92
C HIS A 93 -5.68 0.69 7.11
N ARG A 94 -4.80 -0.14 7.68
CA ARG A 94 -3.65 0.29 8.47
C ARG A 94 -2.46 0.43 7.53
N TRP A 95 -1.64 1.45 7.76
CA TRP A 95 -0.47 1.73 6.92
C TRP A 95 0.80 1.44 7.70
N PHE A 96 1.79 0.86 7.02
CA PHE A 96 3.08 0.50 7.60
C PHE A 96 4.20 1.06 6.74
N HIS A 97 5.13 1.74 7.37
CA HIS A 97 6.24 2.42 6.70
C HIS A 97 7.54 1.66 6.98
N PHE A 98 8.17 1.24 5.90
CA PHE A 98 9.44 0.53 5.91
C PHE A 98 10.49 1.38 5.21
N VAL A 99 11.77 1.21 5.61
CA VAL A 99 12.89 1.87 4.95
C VAL A 99 13.86 0.81 4.44
N VAL A 100 14.45 1.06 3.28
CA VAL A 100 15.45 0.14 2.71
C VAL A 100 16.71 0.13 3.58
N LEU A 101 17.37 -1.03 3.66
CA LEU A 101 18.62 -1.21 4.40
C LEU A 101 19.83 -0.81 3.57
N SER A 102 19.69 -0.74 2.24
CA SER A 102 20.74 -0.29 1.34
C SER A 102 20.16 0.28 0.05
N ASP A 103 20.97 1.03 -0.69
CA ASP A 103 20.58 1.61 -1.98
C ASP A 103 20.46 0.56 -3.08
N GLU A 104 20.93 -0.66 -2.84
CA GLU A 104 20.94 -1.74 -3.83
C GLU A 104 19.66 -2.59 -3.77
N VAL A 105 18.75 -2.30 -2.87
CA VAL A 105 17.50 -3.06 -2.73
C VAL A 105 16.62 -2.84 -3.96
N GLU A 106 16.27 -3.94 -4.61
CA GLU A 106 15.37 -3.94 -5.76
C GLU A 106 14.21 -4.92 -5.52
N PRO A 107 12.97 -4.47 -5.67
CA PRO A 107 11.83 -5.38 -5.59
C PRO A 107 11.74 -6.28 -6.83
N THR A 108 11.01 -7.37 -6.68
CA THR A 108 10.63 -8.26 -7.78
C THR A 108 9.11 -8.33 -7.78
N VAL A 109 8.47 -7.76 -8.81
CA VAL A 109 7.02 -7.82 -8.93
C VAL A 109 6.58 -9.17 -9.50
N ASP A 110 5.38 -9.61 -9.14
CA ASP A 110 4.90 -10.94 -9.46
C ASP A 110 4.46 -11.15 -10.91
N GLY A 111 4.26 -10.08 -11.68
CA GLY A 111 3.78 -10.15 -13.05
C GLY A 111 2.30 -10.52 -13.19
N VAL A 112 1.63 -10.77 -12.08
CA VAL A 112 0.20 -11.10 -12.03
C VAL A 112 -0.61 -9.88 -11.61
N GLU A 113 -0.32 -9.33 -10.45
CA GLU A 113 -0.99 -8.14 -9.93
C GLU A 113 -0.30 -6.87 -10.42
N PHE A 114 1.01 -6.88 -10.50
CA PHE A 114 1.82 -5.76 -10.94
C PHE A 114 2.69 -6.11 -12.15
N ALA A 115 2.73 -5.16 -13.10
CA ALA A 115 3.53 -5.28 -14.32
C ALA A 115 4.93 -4.69 -14.14
N ASP A 116 5.07 -3.67 -13.28
CA ASP A 116 6.31 -2.90 -13.14
C ASP A 116 6.35 -2.21 -11.79
N TRP A 117 7.49 -1.65 -11.45
CA TRP A 117 7.69 -0.88 -10.23
C TRP A 117 8.60 0.31 -10.48
N ALA A 118 8.52 1.32 -9.61
CA ALA A 118 9.39 2.49 -9.66
C ALA A 118 9.51 3.13 -8.28
N TRP A 119 10.63 3.80 -8.04
CA TRP A 119 10.77 4.72 -6.93
C TRP A 119 10.16 6.05 -7.35
N MET A 120 9.11 6.46 -6.65
CA MET A 120 8.28 7.60 -7.06
C MET A 120 8.18 8.61 -5.92
N GLY A 121 8.17 9.90 -6.24
CA GLY A 121 7.91 10.93 -5.25
C GLY A 121 6.49 10.78 -4.68
N ARG A 122 6.29 11.14 -3.42
CA ARG A 122 5.00 10.98 -2.75
C ARG A 122 3.89 11.75 -3.46
N SER A 123 4.13 13.00 -3.82
CA SER A 123 3.15 13.82 -4.56
C SER A 123 2.87 13.28 -5.95
N GLU A 124 3.89 12.78 -6.61
CA GLU A 124 3.75 12.14 -7.92
C GLU A 124 2.86 10.91 -7.85
N LEU A 125 3.06 10.06 -6.83
CA LEU A 125 2.23 8.87 -6.64
C LEU A 125 0.76 9.25 -6.38
N VAL A 126 0.52 10.24 -5.53
CA VAL A 126 -0.85 10.72 -5.26
C VAL A 126 -1.54 11.15 -6.57
N THR A 127 -0.80 11.79 -7.49
CA THR A 127 -1.33 12.19 -8.79
C THR A 127 -1.68 10.99 -9.67
N ASN A 128 -0.93 9.89 -9.56
CA ASN A 128 -1.04 8.73 -10.45
C ASN A 128 -1.87 7.57 -9.91
N VAL A 129 -2.38 7.68 -8.70
CA VAL A 129 -3.27 6.66 -8.14
C VAL A 129 -4.70 6.89 -8.62
N VAL A 130 -5.51 5.83 -8.69
CA VAL A 130 -6.91 5.96 -9.09
C VAL A 130 -7.67 6.89 -8.15
N GLU A 131 -8.67 7.59 -8.70
CA GLU A 131 -9.33 8.72 -8.04
C GLU A 131 -9.85 8.43 -6.64
N PHE A 132 -10.53 7.29 -6.44
CA PHE A 132 -11.13 6.99 -5.14
C PHE A 132 -10.11 6.70 -4.03
N ARG A 133 -8.84 6.46 -4.39
CA ARG A 133 -7.75 6.22 -3.42
C ARG A 133 -7.03 7.51 -3.02
N LYS A 134 -7.16 8.58 -3.81
CA LYS A 134 -6.41 9.82 -3.58
C LYS A 134 -6.55 10.40 -2.19
N PRO A 135 -7.75 10.51 -1.60
CA PRO A 135 -7.87 11.10 -0.26
C PRO A 135 -7.05 10.36 0.81
N SER A 136 -7.06 9.02 0.80
CA SER A 136 -6.27 8.22 1.74
C SER A 136 -4.77 8.42 1.51
N TYR A 137 -4.35 8.42 0.25
CA TYR A 137 -2.95 8.60 -0.11
C TYR A 137 -2.43 9.99 0.29
N GLU A 138 -3.23 11.03 0.06
CA GLU A 138 -2.88 12.39 0.50
C GLU A 138 -2.74 12.46 2.02
N ALA A 139 -3.72 11.89 2.74
CA ALA A 139 -3.74 11.94 4.20
C ALA A 139 -2.53 11.24 4.82
N MET A 140 -2.00 10.20 4.18
CA MET A 140 -0.90 9.42 4.70
C MET A 140 0.46 9.83 4.14
N LEU A 141 0.58 9.97 2.82
CA LEU A 141 1.87 10.25 2.19
C LEU A 141 2.34 11.68 2.36
N LEU A 142 1.42 12.62 2.49
CA LEU A 142 1.73 14.05 2.58
C LEU A 142 1.59 14.62 3.99
N ASN A 143 1.33 13.77 4.99
CA ASN A 143 1.14 14.20 6.37
C ASN A 143 2.01 13.38 7.33
N PRO A 144 3.22 13.87 7.68
CA PRO A 144 4.10 13.16 8.62
C PRO A 144 3.48 12.92 9.99
N GLU A 145 2.51 13.76 10.41
CA GLU A 145 1.87 13.64 11.72
C GLU A 145 0.89 12.47 11.81
N ALA A 146 0.54 11.85 10.69
CA ALA A 146 -0.35 10.69 10.67
C ALA A 146 0.34 9.39 11.11
N TRP A 147 1.63 9.44 11.39
CA TRP A 147 2.46 8.28 11.68
C TRP A 147 3.09 8.35 13.06
N HIS A 148 3.32 7.18 13.67
CA HIS A 148 4.13 7.09 14.88
C HIS A 148 5.19 6.00 14.71
N ASP A 149 6.34 6.21 15.33
CA ASP A 149 7.46 5.27 15.26
C ASP A 149 7.16 4.00 16.06
N VAL A 150 7.66 2.89 15.57
CA VAL A 150 7.58 1.60 16.25
C VAL A 150 8.83 1.33 17.07
#